data_99f602b8a6548aaedf115264d3fed647
#
_entry.id   99f602b8a6548aaedf115264d3fed647
#
_cell.length_a   1.000
_cell.length_b   1.000
_cell.length_c   1.000
_cell.angle_alpha   90.00
_cell.angle_beta   90.00
_cell.angle_gamma   90.00
#
_symmetry.space_group_name_H-M   'P 1'
#
loop_
_entity.id
_entity.type
_entity.pdbx_description
1 polymer ?
#
loop_
_entity_poly.entity_id
_entity_poly.type
_entity_poly.pdbx_seq_one_letter_code
_entity_poly.pdbx_strand_id
1 'polypeptide(L)'
;MRSKTLYLKGAVLLAVATIPAVTLARDYRQPGTLGEGAQVHRFVLRDPATDRPLPEARYRLFLPGQRIAGVMPKPNEQDSVIFGVTDKQGNTVSVRLPKRYPKGKWILNPIIGEGDFGESFLLSGETSNHPMGGLSYVLDLKDGFLFCNRTDSRGYTYYAQSHKAQTISLDYEFGSMDAAQYAWCKRQSETIAALPASAGPAAVFRQMLASYEAGKDEISADFQARVRRKLIDLAIAGRDDRQLDIALGLAPLAKENLNEVGYALVDANWMVGRGMAMIDKALVHSPDDPFILDSKGWALFRLGQPEQALGYMEQSLAAFGEGTESNLGARVEGLVHKGETLWQLNRKDEARAAFAMATHLSPDDETLLRTLTRLRVELP
;
A
#
# COMPACT_ATOMS: atom_id res chain seq x y z
N MET A 1 5.49 -26.40 -6.83
CA MET A 1 6.42 -25.37 -6.34
C MET A 1 5.62 -24.44 -5.46
N ARG A 2 5.90 -24.38 -4.16
CA ARG A 2 5.09 -23.60 -3.21
C ARG A 2 5.50 -22.13 -3.31
N SER A 3 4.56 -21.26 -3.70
CA SER A 3 4.67 -19.81 -3.58
C SER A 3 4.86 -19.47 -2.09
N LYS A 4 5.99 -18.86 -1.75
CA LYS A 4 6.16 -18.21 -0.44
C LYS A 4 5.79 -16.74 -0.63
N THR A 5 4.59 -16.40 -0.23
CA THR A 5 4.19 -15.00 -0.06
C THR A 5 4.87 -14.48 1.19
N LEU A 6 5.92 -13.69 1.04
CA LEU A 6 6.51 -12.92 2.12
C LEU A 6 5.80 -11.57 2.16
N TYR A 7 5.00 -11.35 3.21
CA TYR A 7 4.46 -10.03 3.51
C TYR A 7 5.56 -9.21 4.21
N LEU A 8 6.28 -8.41 3.45
CA LEU A 8 7.03 -7.30 4.03
C LEU A 8 6.07 -6.12 4.22
N LYS A 9 5.47 -6.02 5.40
CA LYS A 9 4.84 -4.77 5.85
C LYS A 9 5.98 -3.79 6.18
N GLY A 10 6.41 -3.03 5.19
CA GLY A 10 7.19 -1.83 5.43
C GLY A 10 6.28 -0.78 6.05
N ALA A 11 6.19 -0.73 7.38
CA ALA A 11 5.59 0.40 8.07
C ALA A 11 6.50 1.61 7.86
N VAL A 12 6.13 2.51 6.94
CA VAL A 12 6.75 3.83 6.83
C VAL A 12 6.11 4.71 7.88
N LEU A 13 6.88 5.02 8.93
CA LEU A 13 6.58 6.11 9.86
C LEU A 13 6.43 7.40 9.08
N LEU A 14 5.22 7.89 8.94
CA LEU A 14 4.93 9.26 8.56
C LEU A 14 4.60 10.04 9.84
N ALA A 15 5.57 10.79 10.34
CA ALA A 15 5.30 11.82 11.33
C ALA A 15 4.23 12.76 10.77
N VAL A 16 3.03 12.73 11.34
CA VAL A 16 1.96 13.67 11.02
C VAL A 16 2.31 15.02 11.65
N ALA A 17 3.07 15.82 10.92
CA ALA A 17 3.10 17.25 11.20
C ALA A 17 1.79 17.82 10.61
N THR A 18 0.88 18.24 11.48
CA THR A 18 -0.28 19.05 11.11
C THR A 18 0.19 20.42 10.63
N ILE A 19 0.55 20.52 9.36
CA ILE A 19 0.70 21.79 8.66
C ILE A 19 -0.61 21.99 7.90
N PRO A 20 -1.25 23.19 8.00
CA PRO A 20 -2.45 23.47 7.21
C PRO A 20 -2.10 23.29 5.75
N ALA A 21 -2.82 22.41 5.09
CA ALA A 21 -2.62 22.04 3.71
C ALA A 21 -2.93 23.25 2.79
N VAL A 22 -1.90 23.98 2.46
CA VAL A 22 -1.85 24.63 1.16
C VAL A 22 -1.39 23.55 0.20
N THR A 23 -2.34 22.90 -0.46
CA THR A 23 -2.09 21.99 -1.57
C THR A 23 -1.51 22.79 -2.73
N LEU A 24 -0.21 23.01 -2.70
CA LEU A 24 0.54 23.36 -3.88
C LEU A 24 0.72 22.06 -4.67
N ALA A 25 -0.05 21.93 -5.76
CA ALA A 25 0.19 20.86 -6.74
C ALA A 25 1.71 20.82 -7.03
N ARG A 26 2.33 19.63 -6.94
CA ARG A 26 3.76 19.50 -7.19
C ARG A 26 4.07 20.04 -8.56
N ASP A 27 4.90 21.08 -8.61
CA ASP A 27 5.35 21.65 -9.87
C ASP A 27 6.42 20.73 -10.48
N TYR A 28 5.99 19.92 -11.46
CA TYR A 28 6.89 19.05 -12.21
C TYR A 28 7.74 19.89 -13.17
N ARG A 29 9.04 19.90 -12.95
CA ARG A 29 9.97 20.68 -13.76
C ARG A 29 9.99 20.17 -15.21
N GLN A 30 9.84 21.10 -16.12
CA GLN A 30 9.99 20.84 -17.55
C GLN A 30 11.47 20.63 -17.90
N PRO A 31 11.78 19.97 -19.04
CA PRO A 31 13.15 19.79 -19.50
C PRO A 31 13.92 21.10 -19.56
N GLY A 32 15.12 21.09 -19.00
CA GLY A 32 15.98 22.28 -18.89
C GLY A 32 17.29 21.94 -18.17
N THR A 33 17.93 22.93 -17.58
CA THR A 33 19.18 22.75 -16.81
C THR A 33 19.03 23.29 -15.41
N LEU A 34 19.45 22.51 -14.42
CA LEU A 34 19.44 22.81 -12.98
C LEU A 34 20.83 22.68 -12.40
N GLY A 35 21.07 23.35 -11.28
CA GLY A 35 22.32 23.28 -10.55
C GLY A 35 23.43 24.11 -11.19
N GLU A 36 24.63 24.05 -10.59
CA GLU A 36 25.81 24.81 -10.97
C GLU A 36 27.04 23.91 -11.02
N GLY A 37 27.97 24.19 -11.94
CA GLY A 37 29.21 23.44 -12.11
C GLY A 37 29.49 23.01 -13.52
N ALA A 38 30.72 22.48 -13.73
CA ALA A 38 31.21 22.10 -15.04
C ALA A 38 30.71 20.72 -15.53
N GLN A 39 30.27 19.87 -14.62
CA GLN A 39 29.88 18.51 -14.99
C GLN A 39 28.35 18.42 -15.19
N VAL A 40 27.96 17.92 -16.38
CA VAL A 40 26.54 17.78 -16.76
C VAL A 40 26.12 16.33 -16.65
N HIS A 41 25.01 16.09 -15.95
CA HIS A 41 24.35 14.79 -15.81
C HIS A 41 22.98 14.88 -16.46
N ARG A 42 22.69 13.99 -17.38
CA ARG A 42 21.40 13.84 -18.04
C ARG A 42 21.10 12.35 -18.23
N PHE A 43 19.86 11.97 -18.08
CA PHE A 43 19.42 10.58 -18.14
C PHE A 43 18.29 10.41 -19.13
N VAL A 44 18.15 9.22 -19.67
CA VAL A 44 16.95 8.77 -20.39
C VAL A 44 16.17 7.91 -19.42
N LEU A 45 14.95 8.33 -19.08
CA LEU A 45 14.03 7.54 -18.32
C LEU A 45 13.52 6.39 -19.19
N ARG A 46 13.60 5.17 -18.71
CA ARG A 46 13.16 3.98 -19.44
C ARG A 46 12.16 3.18 -18.61
N ASP A 47 11.24 2.55 -19.30
CA ASP A 47 10.36 1.55 -18.69
C ASP A 47 11.19 0.28 -18.37
N PRO A 48 11.29 -0.15 -17.10
CA PRO A 48 12.13 -1.29 -16.73
C PRO A 48 11.69 -2.64 -17.34
N ALA A 49 10.41 -2.79 -17.69
CA ALA A 49 9.91 -4.03 -18.29
C ALA A 49 10.21 -4.14 -19.78
N THR A 50 10.24 -3.00 -20.50
CA THR A 50 10.37 -2.98 -21.95
C THR A 50 11.67 -2.36 -22.45
N ASP A 51 12.44 -1.72 -21.57
CA ASP A 51 13.62 -0.89 -21.85
C ASP A 51 13.39 0.25 -22.86
N ARG A 52 12.13 0.61 -23.13
CA ARG A 52 11.78 1.71 -24.02
C ARG A 52 11.85 3.03 -23.29
N PRO A 53 12.33 4.12 -23.95
CA PRO A 53 12.24 5.46 -23.39
C PRO A 53 10.80 5.82 -23.04
N LEU A 54 10.62 6.54 -21.93
CA LEU A 54 9.32 7.04 -21.48
C LEU A 54 9.24 8.54 -21.80
N PRO A 55 8.64 8.94 -22.93
CA PRO A 55 8.43 10.35 -23.28
C PRO A 55 7.31 10.95 -22.42
N GLU A 56 7.44 12.25 -22.13
CA GLU A 56 6.44 13.05 -21.40
C GLU A 56 5.98 12.40 -20.08
N ALA A 57 6.87 11.58 -19.49
CA ALA A 57 6.61 10.82 -18.28
C ALA A 57 7.16 11.52 -17.05
N ARG A 58 6.39 11.51 -15.97
CA ARG A 58 6.81 12.06 -14.68
C ARG A 58 7.88 11.19 -14.06
N TYR A 59 8.84 11.83 -13.40
CA TYR A 59 9.94 11.14 -12.72
C TYR A 59 10.38 11.84 -11.44
N ARG A 60 11.03 11.07 -10.58
CA ARG A 60 11.80 11.52 -9.43
C ARG A 60 13.28 11.25 -9.70
N LEU A 61 14.13 12.26 -9.53
CA LEU A 61 15.58 12.15 -9.71
C LEU A 61 16.31 12.80 -8.53
N PHE A 62 17.24 12.08 -7.93
CA PHE A 62 18.12 12.64 -6.90
C PHE A 62 19.46 11.90 -6.82
N LEU A 63 20.43 12.52 -6.17
CA LEU A 63 21.70 11.93 -5.84
C LEU A 63 21.82 11.91 -4.31
N PRO A 64 21.82 10.72 -3.66
CA PRO A 64 21.89 10.62 -2.21
C PRO A 64 23.07 11.37 -1.61
N GLY A 65 22.84 12.14 -0.54
CA GLY A 65 23.83 12.93 0.16
C GLY A 65 24.23 14.21 -0.59
N GLN A 66 23.49 14.64 -1.64
CA GLN A 66 23.86 15.82 -2.41
C GLN A 66 22.72 16.86 -2.49
N ARG A 67 23.10 18.12 -2.34
CA ARG A 67 22.24 19.26 -2.64
C ARG A 67 22.48 19.78 -4.04
N ILE A 68 21.41 20.15 -4.71
CA ILE A 68 21.44 20.70 -6.08
C ILE A 68 20.95 22.14 -6.02
N ALA A 69 21.76 23.10 -6.48
CA ALA A 69 21.40 24.51 -6.50
C ALA A 69 20.09 24.73 -7.28
N GLY A 70 19.18 25.52 -6.72
CA GLY A 70 17.85 25.75 -7.29
C GLY A 70 16.82 24.65 -7.04
N VAL A 71 17.17 23.61 -6.25
CA VAL A 71 16.24 22.56 -5.81
C VAL A 71 16.17 22.59 -4.28
N MET A 72 15.04 23.06 -3.77
CA MET A 72 14.80 23.08 -2.31
C MET A 72 14.52 21.67 -1.81
N PRO A 73 15.24 21.18 -0.79
CA PRO A 73 14.86 19.93 -0.10
C PRO A 73 13.54 20.14 0.64
N LYS A 74 12.77 19.08 0.82
CA LYS A 74 11.60 19.13 1.70
C LYS A 74 12.04 19.35 3.16
N PRO A 75 11.16 19.90 4.01
CA PRO A 75 11.39 19.93 5.45
C PRO A 75 11.76 18.52 5.93
N ASN A 76 12.88 18.39 6.68
CA ASN A 76 13.44 17.13 7.17
C ASN A 76 14.11 16.20 6.13
N GLU A 77 14.18 16.56 4.84
CA GLU A 77 14.98 15.85 3.84
C GLU A 77 16.36 16.49 3.68
N GLN A 78 17.42 15.68 3.65
CA GLN A 78 18.79 16.18 3.42
C GLN A 78 19.10 16.33 1.94
N ASP A 79 18.41 15.59 1.08
CA ASP A 79 18.67 15.50 -0.33
C ASP A 79 17.79 16.43 -1.17
N SER A 80 18.35 16.96 -2.24
CA SER A 80 17.58 17.69 -3.25
C SER A 80 16.92 16.70 -4.19
N VAL A 81 15.58 16.54 -4.10
CA VAL A 81 14.80 15.67 -4.97
C VAL A 81 14.15 16.48 -6.09
N ILE A 82 14.46 16.12 -7.32
CA ILE A 82 13.90 16.73 -8.54
C ILE A 82 12.68 15.91 -8.96
N PHE A 83 11.52 16.56 -9.01
CA PHE A 83 10.35 16.05 -9.70
C PHE A 83 10.24 16.71 -11.05
N GLY A 84 10.17 15.94 -12.13
CA GLY A 84 10.15 16.49 -13.49
C GLY A 84 9.35 15.64 -14.45
N VAL A 85 9.20 16.16 -15.67
CA VAL A 85 8.62 15.47 -16.83
C VAL A 85 9.72 15.32 -17.88
N THR A 86 9.81 14.17 -18.52
CA THR A 86 10.77 13.93 -19.59
C THR A 86 10.34 14.63 -20.88
N ASP A 87 11.31 14.88 -21.75
CA ASP A 87 11.03 15.36 -23.10
C ASP A 87 10.47 14.25 -24.01
N LYS A 88 10.19 14.58 -25.28
CA LYS A 88 9.66 13.61 -26.28
C LYS A 88 10.59 12.45 -26.58
N GLN A 89 11.85 12.51 -26.18
CA GLN A 89 12.85 11.45 -26.31
C GLN A 89 13.05 10.68 -24.99
N GLY A 90 12.32 11.03 -23.92
CA GLY A 90 12.45 10.42 -22.62
C GLY A 90 13.60 10.99 -21.76
N ASN A 91 14.21 12.12 -22.17
CA ASN A 91 15.30 12.69 -21.38
C ASN A 91 14.79 13.49 -20.17
N THR A 92 15.53 13.38 -19.05
CA THR A 92 15.32 14.19 -17.85
C THR A 92 15.86 15.62 -18.04
N VAL A 93 15.63 16.49 -17.05
CA VAL A 93 16.42 17.72 -16.91
C VAL A 93 17.92 17.41 -16.88
N SER A 94 18.73 18.36 -17.33
CA SER A 94 20.19 18.31 -17.17
C SER A 94 20.55 18.88 -15.79
N VAL A 95 21.39 18.16 -15.03
CA VAL A 95 21.86 18.61 -13.71
C VAL A 95 23.34 18.94 -13.80
N ARG A 96 23.71 20.19 -13.43
CA ARG A 96 25.11 20.63 -13.34
C ARG A 96 25.60 20.47 -11.89
N LEU A 97 26.79 19.88 -11.76
CA LEU A 97 27.46 19.70 -10.48
C LEU A 97 28.95 20.04 -10.62
N PRO A 98 29.63 20.43 -9.52
CA PRO A 98 31.08 20.65 -9.54
C PRO A 98 31.88 19.38 -9.85
N LYS A 99 31.37 18.22 -9.43
CA LYS A 99 32.02 16.90 -9.60
C LYS A 99 31.21 16.01 -10.52
N ARG A 100 31.92 15.11 -11.21
CA ARG A 100 31.28 14.02 -11.96
C ARG A 100 30.92 12.88 -11.00
N TYR A 101 29.67 12.43 -11.06
CA TYR A 101 29.18 11.28 -10.29
C TYR A 101 28.82 10.15 -11.25
N PRO A 102 29.17 8.89 -10.92
CA PRO A 102 28.75 7.73 -11.70
C PRO A 102 27.23 7.66 -11.82
N LYS A 103 26.73 7.25 -12.99
CA LYS A 103 25.28 7.13 -13.22
C LYS A 103 24.58 6.22 -12.19
N GLY A 104 25.26 5.15 -11.73
CA GLY A 104 24.74 4.22 -10.74
C GLY A 104 24.53 4.79 -9.34
N LYS A 105 25.07 5.98 -9.03
CA LYS A 105 24.78 6.66 -7.74
C LYS A 105 23.48 7.48 -7.75
N TRP A 106 22.97 7.79 -8.94
CA TRP A 106 21.73 8.54 -9.07
C TRP A 106 20.52 7.63 -8.94
N ILE A 107 19.50 8.08 -8.28
CA ILE A 107 18.21 7.39 -8.22
C ILE A 107 17.25 8.12 -9.14
N LEU A 108 16.74 7.40 -10.14
CA LEU A 108 15.80 7.88 -11.13
C LEU A 108 14.63 6.88 -11.18
N ASN A 109 13.47 7.29 -10.70
CA ASN A 109 12.28 6.48 -10.70
C ASN A 109 11.20 7.11 -11.58
N PRO A 110 10.57 6.37 -12.49
CA PRO A 110 9.30 6.78 -13.07
C PRO A 110 8.24 6.92 -11.98
N ILE A 111 7.28 7.80 -12.19
CA ILE A 111 6.20 8.08 -11.22
C ILE A 111 4.87 7.56 -11.78
N ILE A 112 4.09 6.93 -10.90
CA ILE A 112 2.68 6.59 -11.12
C ILE A 112 1.82 7.24 -10.05
N GLY A 113 0.55 7.45 -10.37
CA GLY A 113 -0.38 8.13 -9.47
C GLY A 113 -0.09 9.63 -9.37
N GLU A 114 -0.80 10.32 -8.52
CA GLU A 114 -0.70 11.77 -8.31
C GLU A 114 -0.78 12.10 -6.82
N GLY A 115 -0.17 13.21 -6.40
CA GLY A 115 -0.27 13.73 -5.05
C GLY A 115 1.08 13.94 -4.36
N ASP A 116 1.02 14.32 -3.09
CA ASP A 116 2.20 14.72 -2.31
C ASP A 116 2.82 13.58 -1.51
N PHE A 117 2.06 12.52 -1.27
CA PHE A 117 2.54 11.32 -0.59
C PHE A 117 3.06 10.33 -1.63
N GLY A 118 4.12 9.63 -1.31
CA GLY A 118 4.61 8.63 -2.26
C GLY A 118 5.81 7.86 -1.75
N GLU A 119 5.97 6.64 -2.29
CA GLU A 119 7.02 5.71 -1.93
C GLU A 119 7.51 4.91 -3.15
N SER A 120 8.75 4.43 -3.07
CA SER A 120 9.31 3.43 -3.97
C SER A 120 10.07 2.39 -3.16
N PHE A 121 9.98 1.15 -3.56
CA PHE A 121 10.60 0.03 -2.85
C PHE A 121 11.90 -0.37 -3.52
N LEU A 122 12.90 -0.70 -2.70
CA LEU A 122 14.12 -1.36 -3.13
C LEU A 122 14.00 -2.85 -2.80
N LEU A 123 13.96 -3.69 -3.81
CA LEU A 123 13.95 -5.14 -3.65
C LEU A 123 15.37 -5.68 -3.69
N SER A 124 15.77 -6.36 -2.63
CA SER A 124 17.09 -7.00 -2.50
C SER A 124 16.94 -8.45 -2.01
N GLY A 125 17.91 -9.29 -2.30
CA GLY A 125 17.92 -10.67 -1.84
C GLY A 125 18.11 -10.76 -0.31
N GLU A 126 17.37 -11.65 0.34
CA GLU A 126 17.33 -11.80 1.81
C GLU A 126 18.72 -12.04 2.45
N THR A 127 19.59 -12.77 1.77
CA THR A 127 20.90 -13.12 2.32
C THR A 127 22.06 -12.35 1.71
N SER A 128 21.87 -11.78 0.52
CA SER A 128 22.96 -11.18 -0.26
C SER A 128 22.98 -9.67 -0.21
N ASN A 129 21.90 -9.02 0.23
CA ASN A 129 21.70 -7.57 0.13
C ASN A 129 21.92 -7.01 -1.30
N HIS A 130 21.95 -7.89 -2.33
CA HIS A 130 22.11 -7.45 -3.71
C HIS A 130 20.78 -7.02 -4.29
N PRO A 131 20.73 -5.89 -4.99
CA PRO A 131 19.53 -5.42 -5.66
C PRO A 131 18.99 -6.45 -6.65
N MET A 132 17.70 -6.68 -6.65
CA MET A 132 17.01 -7.62 -7.56
C MET A 132 16.43 -6.85 -8.74
N GLY A 133 17.25 -6.66 -9.77
CA GLY A 133 16.82 -6.04 -11.03
C GLY A 133 16.01 -6.99 -11.90
N GLY A 134 14.98 -6.43 -12.59
CA GLY A 134 14.11 -7.19 -13.50
C GLY A 134 13.09 -8.08 -12.83
N LEU A 135 12.91 -7.98 -11.51
CA LEU A 135 11.91 -8.73 -10.76
C LEU A 135 10.52 -8.16 -11.03
N SER A 136 9.58 -9.02 -11.40
CA SER A 136 8.18 -8.64 -11.62
C SER A 136 7.49 -8.31 -10.29
N TYR A 137 6.72 -7.24 -10.27
CA TYR A 137 5.98 -6.81 -9.08
C TYR A 137 4.61 -6.23 -9.44
N VAL A 138 3.74 -6.21 -8.44
CA VAL A 138 2.45 -5.52 -8.45
C VAL A 138 2.43 -4.56 -7.26
N LEU A 139 2.18 -3.27 -7.52
CA LEU A 139 1.83 -2.30 -6.49
C LEU A 139 0.31 -2.19 -6.42
N ASP A 140 -0.25 -2.40 -5.24
CA ASP A 140 -1.65 -2.13 -4.96
C ASP A 140 -1.77 -0.80 -4.22
N LEU A 141 -2.29 0.22 -4.89
CA LEU A 141 -2.64 1.50 -4.31
C LEU A 141 -4.07 1.42 -3.78
N LYS A 142 -4.25 1.55 -2.48
CA LYS A 142 -5.52 1.32 -1.79
C LYS A 142 -6.70 2.09 -2.41
N ASP A 143 -6.50 3.34 -2.82
CA ASP A 143 -7.52 4.21 -3.44
C ASP A 143 -7.54 4.17 -4.97
N GLY A 144 -6.70 3.33 -5.59
CA GLY A 144 -6.43 3.40 -7.00
C GLY A 144 -6.52 2.05 -7.69
N PHE A 145 -5.43 1.69 -8.31
CA PHE A 145 -5.35 0.59 -9.24
C PHE A 145 -4.19 -0.35 -8.89
N LEU A 146 -4.22 -1.52 -9.48
CA LEU A 146 -3.07 -2.42 -9.51
C LEU A 146 -2.10 -1.94 -10.58
N PHE A 147 -0.83 -1.75 -10.22
CA PHE A 147 0.22 -1.37 -11.15
C PHE A 147 1.26 -2.48 -11.23
N CYS A 148 1.47 -2.99 -12.43
CA CYS A 148 2.42 -4.06 -12.69
C CYS A 148 3.62 -3.53 -13.47
N ASN A 149 4.81 -3.89 -13.01
CA ASN A 149 6.04 -3.62 -13.74
C ASN A 149 7.18 -4.55 -13.27
N ARG A 150 8.40 -4.24 -13.70
CA ARG A 150 9.63 -4.86 -13.21
C ARG A 150 10.48 -3.84 -12.48
N THR A 151 11.28 -4.31 -11.53
CA THR A 151 12.29 -3.46 -10.90
C THR A 151 13.33 -3.02 -11.92
N ASP A 152 13.87 -1.83 -11.74
CA ASP A 152 15.03 -1.37 -12.52
C ASP A 152 16.28 -2.24 -12.23
N SER A 153 17.36 -2.02 -12.95
CA SER A 153 18.61 -2.77 -12.78
C SER A 153 19.23 -2.66 -11.37
N ARG A 154 18.70 -1.78 -10.53
CA ARG A 154 19.13 -1.54 -9.15
C ARG A 154 18.08 -2.01 -8.14
N GLY A 155 17.05 -2.73 -8.58
CA GLY A 155 16.01 -3.28 -7.72
C GLY A 155 14.92 -2.29 -7.30
N TYR A 156 14.87 -1.06 -7.85
CA TYR A 156 13.83 -0.10 -7.49
C TYR A 156 12.55 -0.31 -8.29
N THR A 157 11.42 -0.14 -7.59
CA THR A 157 10.09 -0.02 -8.22
C THR A 157 9.88 1.39 -8.77
N TYR A 158 8.77 1.62 -9.48
CA TYR A 158 8.25 2.96 -9.71
C TYR A 158 7.99 3.66 -8.38
N TYR A 159 8.04 5.00 -8.41
CA TYR A 159 7.61 5.83 -7.28
C TYR A 159 6.10 6.02 -7.36
N ALA A 160 5.36 5.38 -6.47
CA ALA A 160 3.91 5.49 -6.40
C ALA A 160 3.51 6.72 -5.61
N GLN A 161 2.56 7.51 -6.13
CA GLN A 161 2.04 8.72 -5.49
C GLN A 161 0.55 8.63 -5.22
N SER A 162 0.11 9.33 -4.17
CA SER A 162 -1.30 9.48 -3.81
C SER A 162 -1.58 10.84 -3.17
N HIS A 163 -2.84 11.27 -3.22
CA HIS A 163 -3.28 12.53 -2.61
C HIS A 163 -3.44 12.45 -1.10
N LYS A 164 -3.48 11.25 -0.54
CA LYS A 164 -3.61 10.98 0.90
C LYS A 164 -2.53 10.01 1.32
N ALA A 165 -2.12 10.10 2.58
CA ALA A 165 -1.35 9.03 3.18
C ALA A 165 -2.16 7.73 3.15
N GLN A 166 -1.62 6.70 2.54
CA GLN A 166 -2.27 5.39 2.41
C GLN A 166 -1.22 4.28 2.36
N THR A 167 -1.66 3.08 2.71
CA THR A 167 -0.83 1.90 2.56
C THR A 167 -0.69 1.54 1.08
N ILE A 168 0.54 1.28 0.65
CA ILE A 168 0.86 0.71 -0.65
C ILE A 168 1.32 -0.72 -0.39
N SER A 169 0.58 -1.71 -0.90
CA SER A 169 1.01 -3.09 -0.84
C SER A 169 1.87 -3.42 -2.05
N LEU A 170 2.96 -4.12 -1.80
CA LEU A 170 3.89 -4.60 -2.82
C LEU A 170 3.88 -6.12 -2.82
N ASP A 171 3.49 -6.70 -3.95
CA ASP A 171 3.67 -8.12 -4.23
C ASP A 171 4.72 -8.29 -5.32
N TYR A 172 5.61 -9.26 -5.16
CA TYR A 172 6.59 -9.61 -6.18
C TYR A 172 6.61 -11.12 -6.42
N GLU A 173 6.94 -11.50 -7.63
CA GLU A 173 7.04 -12.89 -8.05
C GLU A 173 8.45 -13.19 -8.57
N PHE A 174 9.01 -14.30 -8.12
CA PHE A 174 10.22 -14.85 -8.72
C PHE A 174 9.85 -15.48 -10.07
N GLY A 175 9.94 -14.71 -11.13
CA GLY A 175 9.62 -15.12 -12.47
C GLY A 175 9.31 -13.95 -13.40
N SER A 176 9.14 -14.24 -14.67
CA SER A 176 8.70 -13.25 -15.65
C SER A 176 7.17 -13.15 -15.60
N MET A 177 6.65 -11.96 -15.31
CA MET A 177 5.24 -11.71 -15.60
C MET A 177 4.97 -12.01 -17.09
N ASP A 178 3.89 -12.74 -17.36
CA ASP A 178 3.45 -12.99 -18.72
C ASP A 178 3.24 -11.65 -19.44
N ALA A 179 3.66 -11.60 -20.72
CA ALA A 179 3.54 -10.40 -21.53
C ALA A 179 2.09 -9.94 -21.70
N ALA A 180 1.14 -10.87 -21.77
CA ALA A 180 -0.29 -10.57 -21.86
C ALA A 180 -0.79 -9.94 -20.53
N GLN A 181 -0.44 -10.54 -19.39
CA GLN A 181 -0.77 -10.01 -18.08
C GLN A 181 -0.18 -8.61 -17.87
N TYR A 182 1.08 -8.41 -18.27
CA TYR A 182 1.71 -7.07 -18.20
C TYR A 182 0.96 -6.05 -19.07
N ALA A 183 0.63 -6.42 -20.32
CA ALA A 183 -0.09 -5.55 -21.23
C ALA A 183 -1.49 -5.21 -20.70
N TRP A 184 -2.20 -6.19 -20.13
CA TRP A 184 -3.50 -5.97 -19.47
C TRP A 184 -3.38 -4.98 -18.31
N CYS A 185 -2.45 -5.23 -17.40
CA CYS A 185 -2.23 -4.40 -16.22
C CYS A 185 -1.87 -2.96 -16.59
N LYS A 186 -1.04 -2.78 -17.61
CA LYS A 186 -0.67 -1.46 -18.13
C LYS A 186 -1.88 -0.72 -18.70
N ARG A 187 -2.66 -1.37 -19.59
CA ARG A 187 -3.90 -0.78 -20.14
C ARG A 187 -4.87 -0.37 -19.03
N GLN A 188 -5.08 -1.23 -18.06
CA GLN A 188 -5.95 -0.98 -16.92
C GLN A 188 -5.47 0.24 -16.11
N SER A 189 -4.17 0.31 -15.80
CA SER A 189 -3.57 1.45 -15.07
C SER A 189 -3.72 2.77 -15.84
N GLU A 190 -3.46 2.77 -17.14
CA GLU A 190 -3.60 3.96 -18.00
C GLU A 190 -5.06 4.44 -18.06
N THR A 191 -6.00 3.51 -18.14
CA THR A 191 -7.43 3.85 -18.22
C THR A 191 -7.95 4.43 -16.91
N ILE A 192 -7.50 3.91 -15.76
CA ILE A 192 -7.86 4.46 -14.44
C ILE A 192 -7.17 5.80 -14.22
N ALA A 193 -5.90 5.95 -14.61
CA ALA A 193 -5.18 7.21 -14.51
C ALA A 193 -5.82 8.34 -15.36
N ALA A 194 -6.58 7.99 -16.40
CA ALA A 194 -7.32 8.95 -17.21
C ALA A 194 -8.63 9.44 -16.56
N LEU A 195 -9.05 8.83 -15.46
CA LEU A 195 -10.23 9.30 -14.71
C LEU A 195 -9.94 10.66 -14.08
N PRO A 196 -10.96 11.53 -13.92
CA PRO A 196 -10.80 12.79 -13.20
C PRO A 196 -10.26 12.54 -11.78
N ALA A 197 -9.42 13.44 -11.27
CA ALA A 197 -8.89 13.37 -9.90
C ALA A 197 -9.99 13.34 -8.81
N SER A 198 -11.20 13.83 -9.15
CA SER A 198 -12.40 13.75 -8.31
C SER A 198 -13.14 12.42 -8.41
N ALA A 199 -12.67 11.48 -9.24
CA ALA A 199 -13.30 10.17 -9.39
C ALA A 199 -13.20 9.39 -8.08
N GLY A 200 -14.35 9.06 -7.50
CA GLY A 200 -14.41 8.25 -6.28
C GLY A 200 -14.26 6.75 -6.58
N PRO A 201 -14.22 5.90 -5.53
CA PRO A 201 -14.07 4.45 -5.63
C PRO A 201 -15.04 3.78 -6.61
N ALA A 202 -16.28 4.28 -6.69
CA ALA A 202 -17.29 3.75 -7.60
C ALA A 202 -16.94 3.92 -9.10
N ALA A 203 -16.23 4.98 -9.46
CA ALA A 203 -15.79 5.20 -10.84
C ALA A 203 -14.60 4.29 -11.17
N VAL A 204 -13.64 4.17 -10.26
CA VAL A 204 -12.51 3.25 -10.38
C VAL A 204 -13.00 1.81 -10.48
N PHE A 205 -13.98 1.42 -9.65
CA PHE A 205 -14.61 0.09 -9.71
C PHE A 205 -15.17 -0.21 -11.10
N ARG A 206 -16.01 0.69 -11.64
CA ARG A 206 -16.61 0.47 -12.96
C ARG A 206 -15.56 0.30 -14.07
N GLN A 207 -14.51 1.12 -14.02
CA GLN A 207 -13.45 1.06 -15.02
C GLN A 207 -12.63 -0.23 -14.88
N MET A 208 -12.32 -0.63 -13.66
CA MET A 208 -11.59 -1.88 -13.40
C MET A 208 -12.41 -3.11 -13.76
N LEU A 209 -13.71 -3.12 -13.45
CA LEU A 209 -14.63 -4.19 -13.84
C LEU A 209 -14.69 -4.32 -15.37
N ALA A 210 -14.86 -3.22 -16.09
CA ALA A 210 -14.88 -3.23 -17.55
C ALA A 210 -13.57 -3.77 -18.14
N SER A 211 -12.42 -3.37 -17.59
CA SER A 211 -11.11 -3.89 -17.99
C SER A 211 -10.97 -5.39 -17.67
N TYR A 212 -11.50 -5.84 -16.53
CA TYR A 212 -11.49 -7.25 -16.14
C TYR A 212 -12.34 -8.09 -17.10
N GLU A 213 -13.57 -7.69 -17.35
CA GLU A 213 -14.48 -8.43 -18.25
C GLU A 213 -13.95 -8.51 -19.68
N ALA A 214 -13.31 -7.43 -20.16
CA ALA A 214 -12.75 -7.39 -21.52
C ALA A 214 -11.49 -8.23 -21.70
N GLY A 215 -10.74 -8.54 -20.65
CA GLY A 215 -9.43 -9.19 -20.77
C GLY A 215 -9.11 -10.23 -19.71
N LYS A 216 -10.09 -10.75 -18.97
CA LYS A 216 -9.85 -11.75 -17.91
C LYS A 216 -9.17 -13.01 -18.42
N ASP A 217 -9.41 -13.40 -19.68
CA ASP A 217 -8.82 -14.60 -20.27
C ASP A 217 -7.34 -14.40 -20.69
N GLU A 218 -6.85 -13.14 -20.66
CA GLU A 218 -5.45 -12.81 -20.93
C GLU A 218 -4.57 -12.91 -19.67
N ILE A 219 -5.15 -13.05 -18.47
CA ILE A 219 -4.47 -13.02 -17.19
C ILE A 219 -4.64 -14.33 -16.42
N SER A 220 -3.63 -14.68 -15.62
CA SER A 220 -3.63 -15.90 -14.81
C SER A 220 -4.79 -15.93 -13.80
N ALA A 221 -5.21 -17.11 -13.37
CA ALA A 221 -6.27 -17.29 -12.37
C ALA A 221 -5.92 -16.58 -11.04
N ASP A 222 -4.65 -16.63 -10.63
CA ASP A 222 -4.18 -15.95 -9.42
C ASP A 222 -4.28 -14.43 -9.56
N PHE A 223 -3.92 -13.89 -10.73
CA PHE A 223 -4.06 -12.46 -10.96
C PHE A 223 -5.54 -12.04 -11.08
N GLN A 224 -6.39 -12.86 -11.67
CA GLN A 224 -7.85 -12.65 -11.64
C GLN A 224 -8.37 -12.55 -10.20
N ALA A 225 -7.90 -13.43 -9.31
CA ALA A 225 -8.28 -13.38 -7.89
C ALA A 225 -7.90 -12.05 -7.24
N ARG A 226 -6.70 -11.51 -7.53
CA ARG A 226 -6.26 -10.18 -7.07
C ARG A 226 -7.14 -9.05 -7.59
N VAL A 227 -7.47 -9.07 -8.89
CA VAL A 227 -8.37 -8.06 -9.47
C VAL A 227 -9.75 -8.11 -8.80
N ARG A 228 -10.30 -9.31 -8.61
CA ARG A 228 -11.58 -9.48 -7.90
C ARG A 228 -11.52 -8.97 -6.47
N ARG A 229 -10.42 -9.25 -5.75
CA ARG A 229 -10.22 -8.71 -4.40
C ARG A 229 -10.21 -7.19 -4.42
N LYS A 230 -9.50 -6.57 -5.35
CA LYS A 230 -9.48 -5.11 -5.51
C LYS A 230 -10.86 -4.53 -5.80
N LEU A 231 -11.68 -5.20 -6.61
CA LEU A 231 -13.07 -4.80 -6.83
C LEU A 231 -13.88 -4.83 -5.54
N ILE A 232 -13.70 -5.85 -4.69
CA ILE A 232 -14.34 -5.91 -3.38
C ILE A 232 -13.90 -4.72 -2.50
N ASP A 233 -12.61 -4.43 -2.43
CA ASP A 233 -12.08 -3.32 -1.64
C ASP A 233 -12.63 -1.96 -2.11
N LEU A 234 -12.74 -1.75 -3.43
CA LEU A 234 -13.34 -0.55 -4.01
C LEU A 234 -14.83 -0.41 -3.70
N ALA A 235 -15.57 -1.53 -3.72
CA ALA A 235 -16.98 -1.55 -3.34
C ALA A 235 -17.17 -1.19 -1.85
N ILE A 236 -16.31 -1.72 -0.98
CA ILE A 236 -16.30 -1.42 0.46
C ILE A 236 -15.97 0.06 0.69
N ALA A 237 -14.92 0.58 0.03
CA ALA A 237 -14.52 1.98 0.13
C ALA A 237 -15.62 2.94 -0.36
N GLY A 238 -16.34 2.55 -1.41
CA GLY A 238 -17.48 3.29 -1.96
C GLY A 238 -18.79 3.08 -1.20
N ARG A 239 -18.86 2.13 -0.28
CA ARG A 239 -20.08 1.67 0.41
C ARG A 239 -21.23 1.40 -0.56
N ASP A 240 -20.93 0.70 -1.65
CA ASP A 240 -21.86 0.39 -2.73
C ASP A 240 -22.24 -1.11 -2.72
N ASP A 241 -23.44 -1.39 -2.23
CA ASP A 241 -23.98 -2.75 -2.07
C ASP A 241 -24.00 -3.51 -3.40
N ARG A 242 -24.40 -2.81 -4.48
CA ARG A 242 -24.51 -3.43 -5.81
C ARG A 242 -23.14 -3.80 -6.37
N GLN A 243 -22.16 -2.92 -6.20
CA GLN A 243 -20.80 -3.19 -6.62
C GLN A 243 -20.20 -4.35 -5.83
N LEU A 244 -20.47 -4.42 -4.51
CA LEU A 244 -20.04 -5.54 -3.70
C LEU A 244 -20.67 -6.86 -4.17
N ASP A 245 -21.97 -6.86 -4.47
CA ASP A 245 -22.66 -8.07 -4.97
C ASP A 245 -22.11 -8.50 -6.33
N ILE A 246 -21.85 -7.56 -7.24
CA ILE A 246 -21.18 -7.84 -8.52
C ILE A 246 -19.81 -8.48 -8.28
N ALA A 247 -18.96 -7.86 -7.47
CA ALA A 247 -17.60 -8.35 -7.21
C ALA A 247 -17.59 -9.76 -6.58
N LEU A 248 -18.48 -10.01 -5.63
CA LEU A 248 -18.65 -11.33 -5.00
C LEU A 248 -19.26 -12.37 -5.95
N GLY A 249 -20.05 -11.94 -6.93
CA GLY A 249 -20.66 -12.80 -7.94
C GLY A 249 -19.72 -13.22 -9.07
N LEU A 250 -18.58 -12.57 -9.25
CA LEU A 250 -17.62 -12.90 -10.33
C LEU A 250 -17.02 -14.30 -10.19
N ALA A 251 -16.79 -14.75 -8.97
CA ALA A 251 -16.40 -16.13 -8.65
C ALA A 251 -16.64 -16.40 -7.16
N PRO A 252 -16.84 -17.66 -6.77
CA PRO A 252 -16.89 -18.04 -5.36
C PRO A 252 -15.63 -17.60 -4.62
N LEU A 253 -15.80 -17.05 -3.41
CA LEU A 253 -14.66 -16.78 -2.54
C LEU A 253 -14.01 -18.09 -2.11
N ALA A 254 -12.71 -18.19 -2.25
CA ALA A 254 -11.97 -19.25 -1.62
C ALA A 254 -12.14 -19.17 -0.08
N LYS A 255 -12.19 -20.33 0.58
CA LYS A 255 -12.39 -20.41 2.03
C LYS A 255 -11.31 -19.62 2.81
N GLU A 256 -10.10 -19.57 2.26
CA GLU A 256 -8.96 -18.85 2.80
C GLU A 256 -9.18 -17.33 2.81
N ASN A 257 -10.00 -16.81 1.92
CA ASN A 257 -10.27 -15.38 1.75
C ASN A 257 -11.54 -14.92 2.48
N LEU A 258 -12.32 -15.85 3.07
CA LEU A 258 -13.57 -15.51 3.77
C LEU A 258 -13.32 -14.57 4.95
N ASN A 259 -12.30 -14.86 5.77
CA ASN A 259 -11.95 -14.02 6.89
C ASN A 259 -11.50 -12.62 6.44
N GLU A 260 -10.66 -12.55 5.43
CA GLU A 260 -10.11 -11.29 4.94
C GLU A 260 -11.20 -10.34 4.42
N VAL A 261 -12.15 -10.86 3.62
CA VAL A 261 -13.28 -10.06 3.12
C VAL A 261 -14.25 -9.72 4.25
N GLY A 262 -14.54 -10.68 5.12
CA GLY A 262 -15.39 -10.48 6.28
C GLY A 262 -14.84 -9.39 7.21
N TYR A 263 -13.57 -9.45 7.52
CA TYR A 263 -12.88 -8.44 8.34
C TYR A 263 -12.90 -7.05 7.69
N ALA A 264 -12.66 -6.95 6.39
CA ALA A 264 -12.70 -5.67 5.69
C ALA A 264 -14.07 -4.98 5.79
N LEU A 265 -15.17 -5.73 5.74
CA LEU A 265 -16.53 -5.21 5.96
C LEU A 265 -16.74 -4.74 7.41
N VAL A 266 -16.26 -5.53 8.37
CA VAL A 266 -16.37 -5.24 9.80
C VAL A 266 -15.54 -3.99 10.17
N ASP A 267 -14.30 -3.90 9.70
CA ASP A 267 -13.40 -2.78 9.99
C ASP A 267 -13.91 -1.49 9.36
N ALA A 268 -14.44 -1.55 8.14
CA ALA A 268 -15.12 -0.42 7.51
C ALA A 268 -16.40 0.01 8.24
N ASN A 269 -16.83 -0.72 9.26
CA ASN A 269 -18.11 -0.54 9.95
C ASN A 269 -19.29 -0.43 8.97
N TRP A 270 -19.30 -1.32 7.98
CA TRP A 270 -20.29 -1.37 6.92
C TRP A 270 -20.66 -2.81 6.61
N MET A 271 -21.95 -3.12 6.53
CA MET A 271 -22.47 -4.49 6.35
C MET A 271 -21.88 -5.50 7.37
N VAL A 272 -21.69 -5.06 8.63
CA VAL A 272 -21.00 -5.84 9.68
C VAL A 272 -21.58 -7.24 9.86
N GLY A 273 -22.91 -7.39 9.80
CA GLY A 273 -23.56 -8.69 9.87
C GLY A 273 -23.19 -9.63 8.71
N ARG A 274 -23.00 -9.09 7.50
CA ARG A 274 -22.53 -9.87 6.35
C ARG A 274 -21.06 -10.27 6.52
N GLY A 275 -20.24 -9.35 7.00
CA GLY A 275 -18.85 -9.63 7.35
C GLY A 275 -18.72 -10.71 8.41
N MET A 276 -19.49 -10.61 9.49
CA MET A 276 -19.53 -11.61 10.54
C MET A 276 -19.93 -12.99 10.02
N ALA A 277 -20.93 -13.09 9.13
CA ALA A 277 -21.32 -14.37 8.54
C ALA A 277 -20.21 -15.02 7.69
N MET A 278 -19.33 -14.20 7.06
CA MET A 278 -18.16 -14.72 6.35
C MET A 278 -17.08 -15.19 7.33
N ILE A 279 -16.82 -14.45 8.40
CA ILE A 279 -15.89 -14.81 9.48
C ILE A 279 -16.35 -16.12 10.15
N ASP A 280 -17.65 -16.29 10.40
CA ASP A 280 -18.19 -17.52 10.98
C ASP A 280 -17.94 -18.73 10.08
N LYS A 281 -18.09 -18.57 8.78
CA LYS A 281 -17.74 -19.64 7.82
C LYS A 281 -16.23 -19.94 7.84
N ALA A 282 -15.38 -18.93 8.00
CA ALA A 282 -13.94 -19.13 8.13
C ALA A 282 -13.60 -19.89 9.42
N LEU A 283 -14.24 -19.58 10.57
CA LEU A 283 -14.06 -20.27 11.85
C LEU A 283 -14.45 -21.75 11.78
N VAL A 284 -15.45 -22.13 10.98
CA VAL A 284 -15.80 -23.55 10.78
C VAL A 284 -14.63 -24.34 10.18
N HIS A 285 -13.82 -23.69 9.35
CA HIS A 285 -12.66 -24.33 8.70
C HIS A 285 -11.40 -24.29 9.56
N SER A 286 -11.24 -23.23 10.37
CA SER A 286 -10.04 -22.99 11.19
C SER A 286 -10.43 -22.37 12.53
N PRO A 287 -10.97 -23.18 13.46
CA PRO A 287 -11.59 -22.68 14.69
C PRO A 287 -10.61 -22.01 15.67
N ASP A 288 -9.33 -22.38 15.61
CA ASP A 288 -8.29 -21.89 16.53
C ASP A 288 -7.33 -20.88 15.85
N ASP A 289 -7.67 -20.42 14.64
CA ASP A 289 -6.84 -19.44 13.93
C ASP A 289 -6.92 -18.06 14.62
N PRO A 290 -5.81 -17.53 15.15
CA PRO A 290 -5.83 -16.29 15.92
C PRO A 290 -6.32 -15.08 15.13
N PHE A 291 -6.07 -15.01 13.83
CA PHE A 291 -6.55 -13.93 12.99
C PHE A 291 -8.08 -13.95 12.83
N ILE A 292 -8.65 -15.14 12.70
CA ILE A 292 -10.10 -15.31 12.56
C ILE A 292 -10.80 -15.05 13.88
N LEU A 293 -10.21 -15.49 14.99
CA LEU A 293 -10.71 -15.22 16.35
C LEU A 293 -10.75 -13.71 16.65
N ASP A 294 -9.68 -12.96 16.30
CA ASP A 294 -9.68 -11.50 16.46
C ASP A 294 -10.75 -10.84 15.59
N SER A 295 -10.85 -11.22 14.32
CA SER A 295 -11.88 -10.73 13.40
C SER A 295 -13.29 -10.98 13.94
N LYS A 296 -13.54 -12.14 14.55
CA LYS A 296 -14.82 -12.45 15.20
C LYS A 296 -15.07 -11.56 16.41
N GLY A 297 -14.06 -11.36 17.26
CA GLY A 297 -14.13 -10.45 18.39
C GLY A 297 -14.48 -9.03 17.92
N TRP A 298 -13.79 -8.55 16.89
CA TRP A 298 -14.03 -7.21 16.34
C TRP A 298 -15.44 -7.07 15.75
N ALA A 299 -15.94 -8.10 15.05
CA ALA A 299 -17.32 -8.11 14.55
C ALA A 299 -18.35 -8.00 15.68
N LEU A 300 -18.19 -8.77 16.76
CA LEU A 300 -19.05 -8.72 17.93
C LEU A 300 -19.01 -7.34 18.60
N PHE A 301 -17.82 -6.75 18.75
CA PHE A 301 -17.68 -5.39 19.26
C PHE A 301 -18.47 -4.37 18.42
N ARG A 302 -18.31 -4.41 17.09
CA ARG A 302 -19.04 -3.54 16.16
C ARG A 302 -20.55 -3.74 16.20
N LEU A 303 -21.02 -4.93 16.58
CA LEU A 303 -22.44 -5.25 16.77
C LEU A 303 -22.96 -4.92 18.18
N GLY A 304 -22.15 -4.28 19.05
CA GLY A 304 -22.55 -3.88 20.38
C GLY A 304 -22.57 -5.02 21.41
N GLN A 305 -21.76 -6.05 21.21
CA GLN A 305 -21.66 -7.23 22.10
C GLN A 305 -20.23 -7.31 22.72
N PRO A 306 -19.79 -6.28 23.47
CA PRO A 306 -18.39 -6.16 23.91
C PRO A 306 -17.94 -7.26 24.89
N GLU A 307 -18.84 -7.83 25.71
CA GLU A 307 -18.50 -8.93 26.62
C GLU A 307 -18.13 -10.20 25.86
N GLN A 308 -18.90 -10.53 24.82
CA GLN A 308 -18.59 -11.68 23.96
C GLN A 308 -17.35 -11.41 23.09
N ALA A 309 -17.20 -10.18 22.59
CA ALA A 309 -16.03 -9.74 21.84
C ALA A 309 -14.73 -9.99 22.59
N LEU A 310 -14.69 -9.58 23.87
CA LEU A 310 -13.53 -9.72 24.74
C LEU A 310 -13.05 -11.18 24.83
N GLY A 311 -13.98 -12.13 24.95
CA GLY A 311 -13.66 -13.55 25.02
C GLY A 311 -12.94 -14.07 23.77
N TYR A 312 -13.35 -13.64 22.58
CA TYR A 312 -12.68 -14.01 21.32
C TYR A 312 -11.33 -13.33 21.15
N MET A 313 -11.19 -12.05 21.53
CA MET A 313 -9.92 -11.33 21.50
C MET A 313 -8.89 -11.94 22.46
N GLU A 314 -9.33 -12.40 23.64
CA GLU A 314 -8.45 -13.10 24.60
C GLU A 314 -7.99 -14.46 24.07
N GLN A 315 -8.88 -15.22 23.42
CA GLN A 315 -8.50 -16.46 22.75
C GLN A 315 -7.50 -16.21 21.62
N SER A 316 -7.73 -15.19 20.78
CA SER A 316 -6.81 -14.80 19.72
C SER A 316 -5.42 -14.47 20.27
N LEU A 317 -5.33 -13.59 21.27
CA LEU A 317 -4.06 -13.18 21.86
C LEU A 317 -3.34 -14.36 22.53
N ALA A 318 -4.07 -15.29 23.16
CA ALA A 318 -3.51 -16.51 23.73
C ALA A 318 -2.96 -17.44 22.64
N ALA A 319 -3.66 -17.56 21.50
CA ALA A 319 -3.22 -18.39 20.37
C ALA A 319 -1.98 -17.79 19.65
N PHE A 320 -1.82 -16.47 19.61
CA PHE A 320 -0.58 -15.84 19.13
C PHE A 320 0.63 -16.12 20.05
N GLY A 321 0.42 -16.39 21.34
CA GLY A 321 1.47 -16.61 22.33
C GLY A 321 2.39 -15.39 22.51
N GLU A 322 3.68 -15.64 22.71
CA GLU A 322 4.70 -14.56 22.83
C GLU A 322 4.88 -13.77 21.52
N GLY A 323 4.39 -14.33 20.43
CA GLY A 323 4.45 -13.72 19.12
C GLY A 323 5.79 -13.97 18.40
N THR A 324 5.74 -13.78 17.11
CA THR A 324 6.91 -13.82 16.22
C THR A 324 6.98 -12.49 15.46
N GLU A 325 8.12 -12.17 14.87
CA GLU A 325 8.25 -10.98 14.04
C GLU A 325 7.21 -10.94 12.90
N SER A 326 6.84 -12.11 12.37
CA SER A 326 5.87 -12.24 11.27
C SER A 326 4.41 -11.94 11.67
N ASN A 327 4.05 -12.04 12.95
CA ASN A 327 2.68 -11.79 13.44
C ASN A 327 2.59 -10.57 14.39
N LEU A 328 3.68 -9.84 14.55
CA LEU A 328 3.75 -8.69 15.46
C LEU A 328 2.63 -7.67 15.19
N GLY A 329 2.43 -7.28 13.93
CA GLY A 329 1.40 -6.31 13.56
C GLY A 329 -0.02 -6.76 13.94
N ALA A 330 -0.35 -8.02 13.66
CA ALA A 330 -1.68 -8.57 14.02
C ALA A 330 -1.87 -8.64 15.54
N ARG A 331 -0.81 -8.95 16.29
CA ARG A 331 -0.84 -8.96 17.75
C ARG A 331 -1.03 -7.57 18.34
N VAL A 332 -0.40 -6.56 17.76
CA VAL A 332 -0.61 -5.14 18.12
C VAL A 332 -2.06 -4.75 17.85
N GLU A 333 -2.60 -5.09 16.67
CA GLU A 333 -3.98 -4.82 16.31
C GLU A 333 -4.97 -5.50 17.28
N GLY A 334 -4.77 -6.78 17.61
CA GLY A 334 -5.59 -7.50 18.61
C GLY A 334 -5.54 -6.87 20.00
N LEU A 335 -4.39 -6.37 20.44
CA LEU A 335 -4.27 -5.61 21.69
C LEU A 335 -5.03 -4.28 21.64
N VAL A 336 -5.02 -3.59 20.51
CA VAL A 336 -5.80 -2.36 20.29
C VAL A 336 -7.30 -2.67 20.34
N HIS A 337 -7.77 -3.71 19.66
CA HIS A 337 -9.16 -4.16 19.69
C HIS A 337 -9.59 -4.52 21.12
N LYS A 338 -8.77 -5.28 21.84
CA LYS A 338 -9.01 -5.62 23.26
C LYS A 338 -9.09 -4.38 24.12
N GLY A 339 -8.14 -3.44 23.97
CA GLY A 339 -8.11 -2.19 24.71
C GLY A 339 -9.35 -1.34 24.47
N GLU A 340 -9.81 -1.22 23.23
CA GLU A 340 -11.02 -0.48 22.86
C GLU A 340 -12.29 -1.14 23.44
N THR A 341 -12.36 -2.48 23.39
CA THR A 341 -13.46 -3.25 23.96
C THR A 341 -13.53 -3.08 25.48
N LEU A 342 -12.40 -3.18 26.17
CA LEU A 342 -12.32 -2.95 27.62
C LEU A 342 -12.68 -1.49 27.98
N TRP A 343 -12.28 -0.53 27.14
CA TRP A 343 -12.64 0.86 27.32
C TRP A 343 -14.13 1.11 27.25
N GLN A 344 -14.83 0.44 26.31
CA GLN A 344 -16.28 0.50 26.20
C GLN A 344 -16.97 -0.18 27.41
N LEU A 345 -16.41 -1.26 27.92
CA LEU A 345 -16.87 -1.96 29.13
C LEU A 345 -16.61 -1.21 30.44
N ASN A 346 -16.04 0.00 30.36
CA ASN A 346 -15.60 0.81 31.52
C ASN A 346 -14.50 0.15 32.38
N ARG A 347 -13.79 -0.85 31.86
CA ARG A 347 -12.64 -1.53 32.48
C ARG A 347 -11.34 -0.76 32.13
N LYS A 348 -11.27 0.51 32.58
CA LYS A 348 -10.27 1.50 32.11
C LYS A 348 -8.83 1.11 32.40
N ASP A 349 -8.55 0.49 33.54
CA ASP A 349 -7.17 0.13 33.91
C ASP A 349 -6.67 -1.05 33.07
N GLU A 350 -7.54 -2.02 32.78
CA GLU A 350 -7.21 -3.13 31.90
C GLU A 350 -7.07 -2.67 30.45
N ALA A 351 -7.88 -1.71 30.01
CA ALA A 351 -7.72 -1.08 28.71
C ALA A 351 -6.37 -0.39 28.57
N ARG A 352 -5.96 0.41 29.56
CA ARG A 352 -4.64 1.05 29.58
C ARG A 352 -3.51 0.03 29.55
N ALA A 353 -3.63 -1.08 30.26
CA ALA A 353 -2.63 -2.16 30.22
C ALA A 353 -2.51 -2.77 28.83
N ALA A 354 -3.64 -3.03 28.13
CA ALA A 354 -3.62 -3.54 26.76
C ALA A 354 -2.97 -2.54 25.79
N PHE A 355 -3.32 -1.26 25.86
CA PHE A 355 -2.70 -0.23 25.03
C PHE A 355 -1.20 -0.03 25.34
N ALA A 356 -0.80 -0.08 26.61
CA ALA A 356 0.61 0.00 27.00
C ALA A 356 1.42 -1.17 26.42
N MET A 357 0.86 -2.38 26.42
CA MET A 357 1.49 -3.54 25.79
C MET A 357 1.59 -3.37 24.26
N ALA A 358 0.56 -2.84 23.59
CA ALA A 358 0.62 -2.51 22.17
C ALA A 358 1.70 -1.46 21.87
N THR A 359 1.79 -0.40 22.71
CA THR A 359 2.82 0.64 22.60
C THR A 359 4.24 0.06 22.78
N HIS A 360 4.41 -0.86 23.72
CA HIS A 360 5.70 -1.52 23.93
C HIS A 360 6.14 -2.34 22.72
N LEU A 361 5.20 -2.98 22.05
CA LEU A 361 5.45 -3.79 20.84
C LEU A 361 5.69 -2.93 19.60
N SER A 362 4.93 -1.87 19.42
CA SER A 362 5.02 -0.96 18.27
C SER A 362 4.55 0.44 18.65
N PRO A 363 5.45 1.30 19.14
CA PRO A 363 5.09 2.63 19.65
C PRO A 363 4.52 3.57 18.57
N ASP A 364 4.86 3.31 17.32
CA ASP A 364 4.49 4.14 16.17
C ASP A 364 3.35 3.53 15.32
N ASP A 365 2.65 2.52 15.85
CA ASP A 365 1.52 1.91 15.14
C ASP A 365 0.39 2.93 14.94
N GLU A 366 0.00 3.15 13.67
CA GLU A 366 -0.97 4.19 13.31
C GLU A 366 -2.36 3.91 13.89
N THR A 367 -2.79 2.63 13.93
CA THR A 367 -4.10 2.24 14.47
C THR A 367 -4.16 2.47 15.97
N LEU A 368 -3.08 2.12 16.68
CA LEU A 368 -2.93 2.42 18.11
C LEU A 368 -3.01 3.91 18.38
N LEU A 369 -2.16 4.72 17.72
CA LEU A 369 -2.08 6.17 17.94
C LEU A 369 -3.41 6.87 17.64
N ARG A 370 -4.08 6.48 16.54
CA ARG A 370 -5.40 6.98 16.18
C ARG A 370 -6.45 6.60 17.22
N THR A 371 -6.41 5.38 17.75
CA THR A 371 -7.35 4.89 18.76
C THR A 371 -7.15 5.61 20.10
N LEU A 372 -5.90 5.76 20.58
CA LEU A 372 -5.59 6.53 21.80
C LEU A 372 -6.07 7.97 21.70
N THR A 373 -5.81 8.63 20.56
CA THR A 373 -6.27 10.00 20.30
C THR A 373 -7.80 10.11 20.32
N ARG A 374 -8.50 9.22 19.63
CA ARG A 374 -9.97 9.20 19.55
C ARG A 374 -10.62 8.95 20.91
N LEU A 375 -10.08 8.06 21.70
CA LEU A 375 -10.57 7.71 23.04
C LEU A 375 -10.06 8.65 24.14
N ARG A 376 -9.14 9.56 23.81
CA ARG A 376 -8.46 10.46 24.76
C ARG A 376 -7.80 9.70 25.91
N VAL A 377 -7.09 8.63 25.56
CA VAL A 377 -6.36 7.82 26.53
C VAL A 377 -4.94 8.36 26.65
N GLU A 378 -4.56 8.73 27.88
CA GLU A 378 -3.18 9.01 28.25
C GLU A 378 -2.62 7.72 28.87
N LEU A 379 -1.47 7.29 28.36
CA LEU A 379 -0.71 6.20 28.93
C LEU A 379 0.32 6.77 29.91
N PRO A 380 0.60 6.06 31.00
CA PRO A 380 1.55 6.52 32.03
C PRO A 380 2.99 6.58 31.52
#